data_4e05eb4b7dbc2f143a398620b8ef9e73
#
_entry.id   4e05eb4b7dbc2f143a398620b8ef9e73
#
_cell.length_a   1.000
_cell.length_b   1.000
_cell.length_c   1.000
_cell.angle_alpha   90.00
_cell.angle_beta   90.00
_cell.angle_gamma   90.00
#
_symmetry.space_group_name_H-M   'P 1'
#
loop_
_entity.id
_entity.type
_entity.pdbx_description
1 polymer ?
#
loop_
_entity_poly.entity_id
_entity_poly.type
_entity_poly.pdbx_seq_one_letter_code
_entity_poly.pdbx_strand_id
1 'polypeptide(L)'
;YYGGINLLKGGMIAADRVTTVSPTYAREIATSEFGFGLEGVIGALPRPVTGILNGIDTDTWNPAADSILDDSYDVSERTGKARLKQELLAEFGLEAEPDLPLFGFVSRLVDQKGLPLFEALADRFATWPARFVFLGSGERRYENLIEKLASDSPTVGSRVTFSERLAHLIEAGSDFFMMPSAFEPCGLNQMISQRYGSIPIVHRVGGLADSVIAATPESIAEGRATGIVFPRYDPEAFGAAIDSALALYDTPVDMESVIRAGMVTDFSWDASGRAYEQLYRAIETESNR
;
A
#
# COMPACT_ATOMS: atom_id res chain seq x y z
N TYR A 1 29.52 17.98 -1.52
CA TYR A 1 28.92 16.83 -2.22
C TYR A 1 28.75 17.23 -3.70
N TYR A 2 29.53 16.62 -4.58
CA TYR A 2 29.59 16.98 -6.03
C TYR A 2 29.79 18.49 -6.29
N GLY A 3 30.64 19.16 -5.50
CA GLY A 3 30.91 20.58 -5.60
C GLY A 3 29.89 21.52 -4.93
N GLY A 4 28.92 20.96 -4.21
CA GLY A 4 27.87 21.69 -3.50
C GLY A 4 27.75 21.27 -2.04
N ILE A 5 26.89 21.98 -1.30
CA ILE A 5 26.50 21.63 0.09
C ILE A 5 25.25 20.73 0.03
N ASN A 6 25.31 19.61 0.77
CA ASN A 6 24.16 18.72 0.97
C ASN A 6 23.80 18.72 2.46
N LEU A 7 22.69 19.38 2.80
CA LEU A 7 22.25 19.53 4.18
C LEU A 7 21.80 18.20 4.80
N LEU A 8 21.18 17.32 4.02
CA LEU A 8 20.77 15.98 4.48
C LEU A 8 21.99 15.16 4.91
N LYS A 9 23.03 15.13 4.06
CA LYS A 9 24.32 14.48 4.41
C LYS A 9 24.91 15.07 5.70
N GLY A 10 24.92 16.41 5.82
CA GLY A 10 25.41 17.09 7.02
C GLY A 10 24.64 16.69 8.28
N GLY A 11 23.32 16.66 8.18
CA GLY A 11 22.44 16.24 9.27
C GLY A 11 22.67 14.79 9.69
N MET A 12 22.77 13.86 8.73
CA MET A 12 23.05 12.44 9.03
C MET A 12 24.39 12.23 9.75
N ILE A 13 25.44 12.95 9.33
CA ILE A 13 26.78 12.82 9.93
C ILE A 13 26.83 13.42 11.34
N ALA A 14 26.05 14.49 11.60
CA ALA A 14 26.05 15.19 12.88
C ALA A 14 25.08 14.60 13.90
N ALA A 15 24.16 13.72 13.48
CA ALA A 15 23.15 13.14 14.35
C ALA A 15 23.69 11.95 15.17
N ASP A 16 23.25 11.81 16.42
CA ASP A 16 23.53 10.65 17.27
C ASP A 16 22.84 9.39 16.73
N ARG A 17 21.68 9.55 16.14
CA ARG A 17 20.88 8.49 15.49
C ARG A 17 20.24 9.02 14.22
N VAL A 18 20.16 8.17 13.22
CA VAL A 18 19.42 8.42 11.98
C VAL A 18 18.29 7.43 11.90
N THR A 19 17.09 7.92 11.65
CA THR A 19 15.90 7.08 11.48
C THR A 19 15.32 7.21 10.09
N THR A 20 14.62 6.17 9.65
CA THR A 20 13.75 6.19 8.48
C THR A 20 12.45 5.44 8.77
N VAL A 21 11.55 5.39 7.81
CA VAL A 21 10.15 5.00 8.02
C VAL A 21 9.86 3.51 7.75
N SER A 22 10.89 2.66 7.67
CA SER A 22 10.73 1.22 7.53
C SER A 22 12.05 0.49 7.79
N PRO A 23 12.07 -0.66 8.47
CA PRO A 23 13.26 -1.50 8.63
C PRO A 23 13.83 -1.99 7.30
N THR A 24 12.97 -2.39 6.35
CA THR A 24 13.41 -2.79 5.01
C THR A 24 13.97 -1.60 4.24
N TYR A 25 13.29 -0.46 4.25
CA TYR A 25 13.79 0.74 3.60
C TYR A 25 15.13 1.21 4.18
N ALA A 26 15.35 1.07 5.50
CA ALA A 26 16.65 1.38 6.11
C ALA A 26 17.81 0.56 5.50
N ARG A 27 17.55 -0.69 5.11
CA ARG A 27 18.53 -1.55 4.41
C ARG A 27 18.68 -1.16 2.94
N GLU A 28 17.56 -0.86 2.27
CA GLU A 28 17.52 -0.51 0.85
C GLU A 28 18.30 0.76 0.55
N ILE A 29 18.12 1.84 1.33
CA ILE A 29 18.84 3.11 1.13
C ILE A 29 20.34 3.02 1.36
N ALA A 30 20.84 1.94 1.98
CA ALA A 30 22.26 1.66 2.09
C ALA A 30 22.86 0.98 0.85
N THR A 31 22.04 0.72 -0.18
CA THR A 31 22.46 0.12 -1.46
C THR A 31 22.54 1.16 -2.58
N SER A 32 23.29 0.87 -3.63
CA SER A 32 23.41 1.76 -4.80
C SER A 32 22.10 1.90 -5.57
N GLU A 33 21.17 0.95 -5.44
CA GLU A 33 19.88 0.96 -6.12
C GLU A 33 18.92 2.00 -5.54
N PHE A 34 18.89 2.14 -4.19
CA PHE A 34 17.95 3.00 -3.49
C PHE A 34 18.59 4.13 -2.67
N GLY A 35 19.93 4.22 -2.66
CA GLY A 35 20.66 5.22 -1.87
C GLY A 35 20.74 6.60 -2.52
N PHE A 36 20.42 6.71 -3.83
CA PHE A 36 20.41 7.95 -4.60
C PHE A 36 21.72 8.76 -4.44
N GLY A 37 22.86 8.07 -4.37
CA GLY A 37 24.19 8.63 -4.18
C GLY A 37 24.55 8.98 -2.74
N LEU A 38 23.72 8.61 -1.75
CA LEU A 38 24.00 8.74 -0.33
C LEU A 38 24.35 7.39 0.35
N GLU A 39 24.28 6.27 -0.36
CA GLU A 39 24.55 4.92 0.18
C GLU A 39 25.94 4.82 0.85
N GLY A 40 26.96 5.46 0.27
CA GLY A 40 28.30 5.51 0.88
C GLY A 40 28.35 6.31 2.19
N VAL A 41 27.51 7.35 2.32
CA VAL A 41 27.38 8.11 3.57
C VAL A 41 26.63 7.28 4.60
N ILE A 42 25.52 6.66 4.20
CA ILE A 42 24.69 5.82 5.08
C ILE A 42 25.49 4.63 5.60
N GLY A 43 26.24 3.95 4.72
CA GLY A 43 27.08 2.82 5.10
C GLY A 43 28.27 3.19 5.99
N ALA A 44 28.70 4.46 6.01
CA ALA A 44 29.78 4.97 6.86
C ALA A 44 29.29 5.57 8.20
N LEU A 45 27.99 5.58 8.46
CA LEU A 45 27.46 6.05 9.75
C LEU A 45 27.97 5.17 10.89
N PRO A 46 28.29 5.74 12.06
CA PRO A 46 28.77 4.99 13.20
C PRO A 46 27.77 4.00 13.77
N ARG A 47 26.49 4.19 13.41
CA ARG A 47 25.37 3.30 13.76
C ARG A 47 24.45 3.12 12.57
N PRO A 48 23.86 1.92 12.39
CA PRO A 48 22.90 1.69 11.32
C PRO A 48 21.69 2.62 11.41
N VAL A 49 21.11 2.97 10.27
CA VAL A 49 19.83 3.67 10.22
C VAL A 49 18.74 2.77 10.82
N THR A 50 17.98 3.31 11.75
CA THR A 50 16.87 2.60 12.41
C THR A 50 15.59 2.85 11.63
N GLY A 51 14.95 1.79 11.14
CA GLY A 51 13.64 1.87 10.49
C GLY A 51 12.51 1.72 11.50
N ILE A 52 11.56 2.67 11.52
CA ILE A 52 10.35 2.63 12.34
C ILE A 52 9.19 2.98 11.43
N LEU A 53 8.22 2.05 11.25
CA LEU A 53 7.04 2.30 10.44
C LEU A 53 6.22 3.47 11.01
N ASN A 54 5.67 4.29 10.13
CA ASN A 54 4.65 5.27 10.52
C ASN A 54 3.39 4.55 10.99
N GLY A 55 2.59 5.21 11.82
CA GLY A 55 1.22 4.82 12.07
C GLY A 55 0.25 5.48 11.09
N ILE A 56 -1.00 5.05 11.11
CA ILE A 56 -2.13 5.73 10.49
C ILE A 56 -2.98 6.39 11.57
N ASP A 57 -3.71 7.44 11.19
CA ASP A 57 -4.75 8.03 12.03
C ASP A 57 -5.95 7.07 12.06
N THR A 58 -6.09 6.34 13.16
CA THR A 58 -7.12 5.32 13.34
C THR A 58 -8.49 5.88 13.70
N ASP A 59 -8.62 7.18 13.92
CA ASP A 59 -9.89 7.86 14.09
C ASP A 59 -10.44 8.29 12.71
N THR A 60 -9.60 8.89 11.88
CA THR A 60 -9.94 9.27 10.51
C THR A 60 -10.17 8.04 9.62
N TRP A 61 -9.23 7.07 9.66
CA TRP A 61 -9.31 5.83 8.88
C TRP A 61 -9.93 4.70 9.70
N ASN A 62 -11.27 4.75 9.86
CA ASN A 62 -12.00 3.80 10.68
C ASN A 62 -13.33 3.39 10.04
N PRO A 63 -13.44 2.19 9.44
CA PRO A 63 -14.67 1.79 8.74
C PRO A 63 -15.91 1.70 9.64
N ALA A 64 -15.72 1.61 10.98
CA ALA A 64 -16.83 1.61 11.92
C ALA A 64 -17.38 3.01 12.23
N ALA A 65 -16.61 4.08 11.93
CA ALA A 65 -16.97 5.46 12.29
C ALA A 65 -16.49 6.49 11.26
N ASP A 66 -16.28 6.08 10.01
CA ASP A 66 -15.86 6.95 8.91
C ASP A 66 -17.00 7.90 8.53
N SER A 67 -16.85 9.17 8.86
CA SER A 67 -17.87 10.19 8.61
C SER A 67 -17.99 10.63 7.14
N ILE A 68 -17.08 10.18 6.28
CA ILE A 68 -17.06 10.50 4.84
C ILE A 68 -17.92 9.53 4.04
N LEU A 69 -18.15 8.32 4.59
CA LEU A 69 -18.89 7.24 3.95
C LEU A 69 -20.36 7.19 4.41
N ASP A 70 -21.23 6.73 3.53
CA ASP A 70 -22.67 6.61 3.82
C ASP A 70 -23.02 5.36 4.64
N ASP A 71 -22.11 4.38 4.71
CA ASP A 71 -22.27 3.14 5.44
C ASP A 71 -21.06 2.88 6.34
N SER A 72 -21.26 2.13 7.42
CA SER A 72 -20.20 1.72 8.34
C SER A 72 -20.18 0.20 8.48
N TYR A 73 -19.02 -0.34 8.88
CA TYR A 73 -18.82 -1.76 9.16
C TYR A 73 -17.59 -1.99 10.02
N ASP A 74 -17.47 -3.18 10.58
CA ASP A 74 -16.29 -3.59 11.32
C ASP A 74 -15.89 -5.05 10.99
N VAL A 75 -14.89 -5.58 11.69
CA VAL A 75 -14.39 -6.93 11.47
C VAL A 75 -15.43 -8.03 11.76
N SER A 76 -16.44 -7.75 12.58
CA SER A 76 -17.49 -8.72 12.97
C SER A 76 -18.70 -8.68 12.04
N GLU A 77 -18.99 -7.51 11.44
CA GLU A 77 -20.14 -7.27 10.60
C GLU A 77 -19.76 -6.38 9.41
N ARG A 78 -19.74 -6.96 8.19
CA ARG A 78 -19.25 -6.29 6.97
C ARG A 78 -20.29 -6.08 5.86
N THR A 79 -21.59 -6.13 6.18
CA THR A 79 -22.63 -5.85 5.17
C THR A 79 -22.55 -4.42 4.64
N GLY A 80 -22.07 -3.46 5.45
CA GLY A 80 -21.77 -2.11 5.02
C GLY A 80 -20.75 -2.06 3.87
N LYS A 81 -19.68 -2.88 3.96
CA LYS A 81 -18.67 -2.98 2.89
C LYS A 81 -19.28 -3.39 1.54
N ALA A 82 -20.22 -4.34 1.56
CA ALA A 82 -20.90 -4.79 0.33
C ALA A 82 -21.73 -3.66 -0.30
N ARG A 83 -22.39 -2.81 0.51
CA ARG A 83 -23.15 -1.65 0.00
C ARG A 83 -22.19 -0.57 -0.56
N LEU A 84 -21.09 -0.30 0.13
CA LEU A 84 -20.06 0.63 -0.35
C LEU A 84 -19.38 0.15 -1.64
N LYS A 85 -19.23 -1.17 -1.84
CA LYS A 85 -18.77 -1.73 -3.12
C LYS A 85 -19.76 -1.40 -4.26
N GLN A 86 -21.05 -1.51 -4.01
CA GLN A 86 -22.07 -1.16 -5.02
C GLN A 86 -22.09 0.35 -5.30
N GLU A 87 -21.99 1.18 -4.28
CA GLU A 87 -21.86 2.62 -4.42
C GLU A 87 -20.61 2.98 -5.25
N LEU A 88 -19.47 2.36 -4.96
CA LEU A 88 -18.22 2.57 -5.69
C LEU A 88 -18.34 2.20 -7.17
N LEU A 89 -18.95 1.05 -7.48
CA LEU A 89 -19.20 0.64 -8.87
C LEU A 89 -20.09 1.66 -9.59
N ALA A 90 -21.18 2.11 -8.96
CA ALA A 90 -22.08 3.12 -9.51
C ALA A 90 -21.37 4.47 -9.74
N GLU A 91 -20.56 4.92 -8.79
CA GLU A 91 -19.77 6.16 -8.87
C GLU A 91 -18.81 6.17 -10.08
N PHE A 92 -18.25 5.00 -10.40
CA PHE A 92 -17.37 4.83 -11.55
C PHE A 92 -18.09 4.43 -12.84
N GLY A 93 -19.41 4.24 -12.81
CA GLY A 93 -20.23 3.86 -13.97
C GLY A 93 -20.00 2.42 -14.41
N LEU A 94 -19.59 1.56 -13.49
CA LEU A 94 -19.35 0.15 -13.75
C LEU A 94 -20.59 -0.68 -13.42
N GLU A 95 -20.87 -1.70 -14.22
CA GLU A 95 -21.95 -2.64 -13.95
C GLU A 95 -21.64 -3.48 -12.72
N ALA A 96 -22.61 -3.54 -11.81
CA ALA A 96 -22.52 -4.34 -10.60
C ALA A 96 -22.74 -5.82 -10.90
N GLU A 97 -21.69 -6.60 -10.82
CA GLU A 97 -21.75 -8.06 -10.84
C GLU A 97 -21.30 -8.58 -9.46
N PRO A 98 -22.23 -9.13 -8.65
CA PRO A 98 -21.95 -9.48 -7.24
C PRO A 98 -20.80 -10.47 -7.08
N ASP A 99 -20.59 -11.34 -8.05
CA ASP A 99 -19.61 -12.44 -8.00
C ASP A 99 -18.21 -12.02 -8.53
N LEU A 100 -18.04 -10.77 -8.98
CA LEU A 100 -16.75 -10.30 -9.46
C LEU A 100 -16.01 -9.46 -8.39
N PRO A 101 -14.70 -9.69 -8.23
CA PRO A 101 -13.87 -8.86 -7.35
C PRO A 101 -13.68 -7.45 -7.94
N LEU A 102 -13.52 -6.49 -7.02
CA LEU A 102 -13.22 -5.10 -7.33
C LEU A 102 -11.82 -4.74 -6.83
N PHE A 103 -10.99 -4.28 -7.75
CA PHE A 103 -9.63 -3.83 -7.49
C PHE A 103 -9.56 -2.31 -7.50
N GLY A 104 -9.07 -1.73 -6.40
CA GLY A 104 -8.88 -0.29 -6.23
C GLY A 104 -7.43 0.14 -6.40
N PHE A 105 -7.23 1.35 -6.91
CA PHE A 105 -5.95 2.02 -6.96
C PHE A 105 -6.15 3.52 -6.68
N VAL A 106 -5.44 4.04 -5.67
CA VAL A 106 -5.44 5.46 -5.32
C VAL A 106 -4.01 5.93 -5.15
N SER A 107 -3.53 6.83 -6.02
CA SER A 107 -2.16 7.32 -5.91
C SER A 107 -1.89 8.58 -6.76
N ARG A 108 -0.72 9.18 -6.54
CA ARG A 108 -0.12 10.05 -7.56
C ARG A 108 0.24 9.22 -8.79
N LEU A 109 -0.10 9.70 -9.97
CA LEU A 109 0.15 9.01 -11.23
C LEU A 109 1.58 9.30 -11.72
N VAL A 110 2.56 8.56 -11.19
CA VAL A 110 4.00 8.69 -11.48
C VAL A 110 4.65 7.30 -11.58
N ASP A 111 5.83 7.21 -12.21
CA ASP A 111 6.59 5.95 -12.38
C ASP A 111 6.72 5.17 -11.09
N GLN A 112 7.07 5.85 -10.01
CA GLN A 112 7.28 5.26 -8.68
C GLN A 112 6.10 4.39 -8.21
N LYS A 113 4.89 4.77 -8.57
CA LYS A 113 3.66 4.11 -8.11
C LYS A 113 3.22 2.92 -8.97
N GLY A 114 4.10 2.49 -9.89
CA GLY A 114 3.91 1.28 -10.69
C GLY A 114 3.10 1.47 -11.95
N LEU A 115 2.86 2.72 -12.38
CA LEU A 115 2.12 3.00 -13.62
C LEU A 115 2.74 2.32 -14.86
N PRO A 116 4.08 2.13 -14.99
CA PRO A 116 4.66 1.34 -16.07
C PRO A 116 4.20 -0.12 -16.11
N LEU A 117 3.87 -0.73 -14.95
CA LEU A 117 3.35 -2.10 -14.90
C LEU A 117 1.90 -2.16 -15.40
N PHE A 118 1.08 -1.15 -15.06
CA PHE A 118 -0.28 -1.03 -15.61
C PHE A 118 -0.25 -0.83 -17.12
N GLU A 119 0.66 0.01 -17.63
CA GLU A 119 0.84 0.23 -19.06
C GLU A 119 1.21 -1.06 -19.80
N ALA A 120 2.15 -1.83 -19.25
CA ALA A 120 2.60 -3.10 -19.84
C ALA A 120 1.51 -4.20 -19.81
N LEU A 121 0.55 -4.11 -18.89
CA LEU A 121 -0.55 -5.07 -18.75
C LEU A 121 -1.89 -4.55 -19.29
N ALA A 122 -1.90 -3.42 -20.03
CA ALA A 122 -3.10 -2.73 -20.45
C ALA A 122 -4.13 -3.67 -21.12
N ASP A 123 -3.68 -4.55 -22.02
CA ASP A 123 -4.56 -5.48 -22.75
C ASP A 123 -5.17 -6.56 -21.84
N ARG A 124 -4.57 -6.84 -20.66
CA ARG A 124 -5.07 -7.85 -19.73
C ARG A 124 -6.27 -7.38 -18.92
N PHE A 125 -6.45 -6.07 -18.72
CA PHE A 125 -7.56 -5.54 -17.91
C PHE A 125 -8.95 -5.93 -18.47
N ALA A 126 -9.07 -6.06 -19.78
CA ALA A 126 -10.30 -6.52 -20.43
C ALA A 126 -10.50 -8.04 -20.33
N THR A 127 -9.48 -8.81 -19.94
CA THR A 127 -9.54 -10.28 -19.90
C THR A 127 -9.70 -10.86 -18.50
N TRP A 128 -9.37 -10.11 -17.47
CA TRP A 128 -9.57 -10.55 -16.09
C TRP A 128 -11.08 -10.50 -15.72
N PRO A 129 -11.62 -11.53 -15.06
CA PRO A 129 -13.00 -11.53 -14.55
C PRO A 129 -13.08 -10.67 -13.28
N ALA A 130 -12.96 -9.37 -13.43
CA ALA A 130 -12.86 -8.41 -12.32
C ALA A 130 -13.34 -7.02 -12.74
N ARG A 131 -13.50 -6.13 -11.77
CA ARG A 131 -13.66 -4.69 -11.96
C ARG A 131 -12.44 -3.96 -11.41
N PHE A 132 -12.06 -2.85 -12.05
CA PHE A 132 -10.91 -2.05 -11.67
C PHE A 132 -11.30 -0.58 -11.59
N VAL A 133 -10.90 0.10 -10.51
CA VAL A 133 -11.11 1.53 -10.34
C VAL A 133 -9.79 2.24 -10.05
N PHE A 134 -9.55 3.34 -10.75
CA PHE A 134 -8.35 4.14 -10.64
C PHE A 134 -8.70 5.57 -10.26
N LEU A 135 -8.08 6.07 -9.20
CA LEU A 135 -8.17 7.46 -8.75
C LEU A 135 -6.77 8.06 -8.61
N GLY A 136 -6.54 9.20 -9.20
CA GLY A 136 -5.29 9.93 -9.01
C GLY A 136 -5.08 11.04 -10.02
N SER A 137 -4.01 11.78 -9.83
CA SER A 137 -3.51 12.78 -10.76
C SER A 137 -1.98 12.81 -10.74
N GLY A 138 -1.35 13.30 -11.81
CA GLY A 138 0.11 13.32 -11.86
C GLY A 138 0.67 13.61 -13.24
N GLU A 139 1.52 12.73 -13.76
CA GLU A 139 2.09 12.88 -15.09
C GLU A 139 1.03 12.64 -16.18
N ARG A 140 0.95 13.56 -17.14
CA ARG A 140 -0.06 13.54 -18.21
C ARG A 140 -0.14 12.21 -18.95
N ARG A 141 1.00 11.54 -19.15
CA ARG A 141 1.05 10.23 -19.84
C ARG A 141 0.25 9.17 -19.07
N TYR A 142 0.30 9.20 -17.74
CA TYR A 142 -0.41 8.24 -16.90
C TYR A 142 -1.86 8.62 -16.64
N GLU A 143 -2.17 9.92 -16.64
CA GLU A 143 -3.56 10.37 -16.69
C GLU A 143 -4.23 9.84 -17.96
N ASN A 144 -3.59 10.03 -19.13
CA ASN A 144 -4.10 9.50 -20.39
C ASN A 144 -4.15 7.96 -20.42
N LEU A 145 -3.20 7.27 -19.76
CA LEU A 145 -3.21 5.81 -19.66
C LEU A 145 -4.47 5.30 -18.95
N ILE A 146 -4.77 5.81 -17.75
CA ILE A 146 -5.93 5.33 -16.99
C ILE A 146 -7.26 5.73 -17.64
N GLU A 147 -7.33 6.91 -18.28
CA GLU A 147 -8.49 7.32 -19.08
C GLU A 147 -8.68 6.39 -20.29
N LYS A 148 -7.58 6.01 -20.95
CA LYS A 148 -7.63 5.07 -22.07
C LYS A 148 -8.07 3.68 -21.62
N LEU A 149 -7.54 3.14 -20.53
CA LEU A 149 -7.97 1.84 -19.97
C LEU A 149 -9.48 1.82 -19.71
N ALA A 150 -10.02 2.90 -19.12
CA ALA A 150 -11.45 3.03 -18.86
C ALA A 150 -12.29 3.19 -20.13
N SER A 151 -11.74 3.84 -21.18
CA SER A 151 -12.41 3.96 -22.48
C SER A 151 -12.42 2.65 -23.26
N ASP A 152 -11.35 1.86 -23.16
CA ASP A 152 -11.16 0.64 -23.95
C ASP A 152 -11.86 -0.59 -23.31
N SER A 153 -12.18 -0.53 -22.02
CA SER A 153 -12.76 -1.66 -21.30
C SER A 153 -13.93 -1.26 -20.39
N PRO A 154 -15.08 -1.91 -20.52
CA PRO A 154 -16.23 -1.68 -19.64
C PRO A 154 -16.00 -2.20 -18.20
N THR A 155 -14.89 -2.88 -17.95
CA THR A 155 -14.51 -3.39 -16.62
C THR A 155 -13.64 -2.41 -15.82
N VAL A 156 -13.23 -1.29 -16.43
CA VAL A 156 -12.32 -0.32 -15.84
C VAL A 156 -13.01 1.04 -15.68
N GLY A 157 -12.96 1.60 -14.49
CA GLY A 157 -13.36 2.99 -14.20
C GLY A 157 -12.18 3.84 -13.80
N SER A 158 -12.15 5.11 -14.20
CA SER A 158 -11.10 6.05 -13.82
C SER A 158 -11.63 7.42 -13.43
N ARG A 159 -10.92 8.09 -12.50
CA ARG A 159 -11.11 9.50 -12.17
C ARG A 159 -9.74 10.17 -12.05
N VAL A 160 -9.46 11.09 -12.98
CA VAL A 160 -8.24 11.91 -12.95
C VAL A 160 -8.51 13.14 -12.10
N THR A 161 -8.37 12.99 -10.79
CA THR A 161 -8.58 14.06 -9.81
C THR A 161 -8.00 13.70 -8.45
N PHE A 162 -7.95 14.69 -7.55
CA PHE A 162 -7.81 14.46 -6.11
C PHE A 162 -9.22 14.51 -5.49
N SER A 163 -9.58 13.47 -4.76
CA SER A 163 -10.85 13.39 -4.04
C SER A 163 -10.70 12.53 -2.80
N GLU A 164 -10.81 13.14 -1.63
CA GLU A 164 -10.77 12.46 -0.34
C GLU A 164 -11.93 11.46 -0.21
N ARG A 165 -13.15 11.88 -0.53
CA ARG A 165 -14.34 11.01 -0.50
C ARG A 165 -14.15 9.76 -1.36
N LEU A 166 -13.65 9.92 -2.60
CA LEU A 166 -13.43 8.77 -3.47
C LEU A 166 -12.29 7.88 -2.96
N ALA A 167 -11.26 8.44 -2.33
CA ALA A 167 -10.20 7.64 -1.73
C ALA A 167 -10.74 6.75 -0.61
N HIS A 168 -11.52 7.31 0.33
CA HIS A 168 -12.20 6.56 1.38
C HIS A 168 -13.15 5.49 0.80
N LEU A 169 -13.95 5.85 -0.20
CA LEU A 169 -14.88 4.93 -0.84
C LEU A 169 -14.15 3.78 -1.55
N ILE A 170 -13.00 4.03 -2.20
CA ILE A 170 -12.18 2.98 -2.84
C ILE A 170 -11.59 2.05 -1.80
N GLU A 171 -11.02 2.58 -0.70
CA GLU A 171 -10.49 1.76 0.40
C GLU A 171 -11.59 0.89 1.02
N ALA A 172 -12.79 1.44 1.20
CA ALA A 172 -13.90 0.74 1.82
C ALA A 172 -14.62 -0.25 0.89
N GLY A 173 -14.80 0.09 -0.38
CA GLY A 173 -15.61 -0.68 -1.32
C GLY A 173 -14.82 -1.73 -2.12
N SER A 174 -13.49 -1.62 -2.21
CA SER A 174 -12.68 -2.58 -2.96
C SER A 174 -12.49 -3.90 -2.19
N ASP A 175 -12.35 -5.00 -2.92
CA ASP A 175 -11.93 -6.29 -2.36
C ASP A 175 -10.41 -6.36 -2.28
N PHE A 176 -9.73 -5.81 -3.29
CA PHE A 176 -8.28 -5.75 -3.37
C PHE A 176 -7.81 -4.32 -3.64
N PHE A 177 -6.64 -3.97 -3.11
CA PHE A 177 -6.03 -2.65 -3.29
C PHE A 177 -4.63 -2.79 -3.90
N MET A 178 -4.41 -2.19 -5.07
CA MET A 178 -3.19 -2.37 -5.84
C MET A 178 -2.13 -1.32 -5.47
N MET A 179 -0.94 -1.77 -5.06
CA MET A 179 0.22 -0.93 -4.76
C MET A 179 1.52 -1.51 -5.39
N PRO A 180 1.62 -1.55 -6.72
CA PRO A 180 2.80 -2.10 -7.40
C PRO A 180 3.96 -1.10 -7.45
N SER A 181 4.27 -0.44 -6.34
CA SER A 181 5.28 0.61 -6.28
C SER A 181 6.69 0.07 -6.58
N ALA A 182 7.47 0.81 -7.38
CA ALA A 182 8.86 0.49 -7.65
C ALA A 182 9.71 0.61 -6.37
N PHE A 183 9.45 1.64 -5.57
CA PHE A 183 9.95 1.81 -4.21
C PHE A 183 8.90 2.52 -3.35
N GLU A 184 8.84 2.17 -2.07
CA GLU A 184 7.86 2.73 -1.12
C GLU A 184 8.49 2.82 0.28
N PRO A 185 8.97 4.00 0.69
CA PRO A 185 9.66 4.15 1.98
C PRO A 185 8.87 3.61 3.16
N CYS A 186 7.60 3.96 3.28
CA CYS A 186 6.66 3.44 4.26
C CYS A 186 5.41 2.88 3.60
N GLY A 187 4.74 3.71 2.80
CA GLY A 187 3.38 3.49 2.39
C GLY A 187 2.39 3.65 3.56
N LEU A 188 1.21 4.16 3.27
CA LEU A 188 0.11 4.24 4.24
C LEU A 188 -1.12 3.49 3.72
N ASN A 189 -1.36 3.53 2.41
CA ASN A 189 -2.57 2.94 1.83
C ASN A 189 -2.66 1.42 2.06
N GLN A 190 -1.54 0.67 2.10
CA GLN A 190 -1.59 -0.76 2.44
C GLN A 190 -2.03 -1.02 3.89
N MET A 191 -1.75 -0.10 4.82
CA MET A 191 -2.21 -0.20 6.20
C MET A 191 -3.69 0.20 6.29
N ILE A 192 -4.07 1.25 5.56
CA ILE A 192 -5.45 1.72 5.46
C ILE A 192 -6.32 0.62 4.80
N SER A 193 -5.90 0.08 3.65
CA SER A 193 -6.65 -0.96 2.95
C SER A 193 -6.87 -2.20 3.82
N GLN A 194 -5.85 -2.65 4.55
CA GLN A 194 -5.99 -3.74 5.53
C GLN A 194 -7.04 -3.41 6.59
N ARG A 195 -7.00 -2.19 7.15
CA ARG A 195 -7.97 -1.75 8.15
C ARG A 195 -9.41 -1.70 7.63
N TYR A 196 -9.58 -1.39 6.33
CA TYR A 196 -10.87 -1.40 5.64
C TYR A 196 -11.24 -2.78 5.06
N GLY A 197 -10.44 -3.82 5.32
CA GLY A 197 -10.69 -5.16 4.80
C GLY A 197 -10.57 -5.28 3.29
N SER A 198 -9.82 -4.37 2.67
CA SER A 198 -9.36 -4.46 1.28
C SER A 198 -7.97 -5.08 1.27
N ILE A 199 -7.81 -6.21 0.59
CA ILE A 199 -6.55 -6.97 0.61
C ILE A 199 -5.51 -6.28 -0.27
N PRO A 200 -4.37 -5.78 0.28
CA PRO A 200 -3.36 -5.13 -0.52
C PRO A 200 -2.59 -6.12 -1.40
N ILE A 201 -2.32 -5.71 -2.65
CA ILE A 201 -1.43 -6.40 -3.60
C ILE A 201 -0.20 -5.52 -3.76
N VAL A 202 0.94 -5.94 -3.24
CA VAL A 202 2.11 -5.08 -3.09
C VAL A 202 3.38 -5.67 -3.70
N HIS A 203 4.23 -4.81 -4.26
CA HIS A 203 5.62 -5.16 -4.52
C HIS A 203 6.40 -5.26 -3.22
N ARG A 204 7.29 -6.29 -3.09
CA ARG A 204 8.11 -6.51 -1.88
C ARG A 204 9.22 -5.47 -1.76
N VAL A 205 8.90 -4.26 -1.32
CA VAL A 205 9.86 -3.16 -1.17
C VAL A 205 9.50 -2.28 0.01
N GLY A 206 10.50 -1.73 0.68
CA GLY A 206 10.36 -0.76 1.77
C GLY A 206 9.31 -1.14 2.79
N GLY A 207 8.48 -0.18 3.18
CA GLY A 207 7.41 -0.38 4.17
C GLY A 207 6.31 -1.34 3.74
N LEU A 208 6.14 -1.61 2.44
CA LEU A 208 5.20 -2.62 1.97
C LEU A 208 5.64 -4.01 2.42
N ALA A 209 6.95 -4.31 2.34
CA ALA A 209 7.51 -5.58 2.79
C ALA A 209 7.45 -5.76 4.32
N ASP A 210 7.38 -4.66 5.08
CA ASP A 210 7.36 -4.68 6.55
C ASP A 210 5.92 -4.70 7.12
N SER A 211 4.91 -4.30 6.34
CA SER A 211 3.52 -4.12 6.79
C SER A 211 2.52 -5.10 6.17
N VAL A 212 2.94 -5.89 5.16
CA VAL A 212 2.07 -6.87 4.50
C VAL A 212 2.67 -8.26 4.60
N ILE A 213 1.94 -9.19 5.19
CA ILE A 213 2.32 -10.60 5.30
C ILE A 213 1.71 -11.35 4.11
N ALA A 214 2.57 -11.95 3.29
CA ALA A 214 2.15 -12.66 2.08
C ALA A 214 1.16 -13.79 2.38
N ALA A 215 0.08 -13.86 1.60
CA ALA A 215 -0.90 -14.94 1.64
C ALA A 215 -0.31 -16.22 1.01
N THR A 216 0.34 -17.03 1.83
CA THR A 216 0.74 -18.39 1.49
C THR A 216 -0.17 -19.39 2.21
N PRO A 217 -0.25 -20.66 1.75
CA PRO A 217 -1.05 -21.66 2.46
C PRO A 217 -0.73 -21.73 3.96
N GLU A 218 0.55 -21.61 4.33
CA GLU A 218 1.00 -21.64 5.72
C GLU A 218 0.55 -20.43 6.51
N SER A 219 0.76 -19.22 5.97
CA SER A 219 0.40 -17.96 6.66
C SER A 219 -1.12 -17.78 6.77
N ILE A 220 -1.89 -18.28 5.79
CA ILE A 220 -3.35 -18.31 5.83
C ILE A 220 -3.81 -19.28 6.93
N ALA A 221 -3.29 -20.51 6.95
CA ALA A 221 -3.63 -21.50 7.96
C ALA A 221 -3.30 -21.05 9.40
N GLU A 222 -2.24 -20.23 9.55
CA GLU A 222 -1.85 -19.62 10.83
C GLU A 222 -2.65 -18.34 11.16
N GLY A 223 -3.51 -17.86 10.27
CA GLY A 223 -4.29 -16.63 10.45
C GLY A 223 -3.45 -15.35 10.48
N ARG A 224 -2.28 -15.34 9.81
CA ARG A 224 -1.34 -14.21 9.80
C ARG A 224 -1.26 -13.47 8.47
N ALA A 225 -1.69 -14.10 7.38
CA ALA A 225 -1.67 -13.49 6.05
C ALA A 225 -2.51 -12.21 6.00
N THR A 226 -1.98 -11.13 5.42
CA THR A 226 -2.70 -9.85 5.32
C THR A 226 -2.75 -9.27 3.91
N GLY A 227 -2.10 -9.89 2.92
CA GLY A 227 -2.12 -9.40 1.55
C GLY A 227 -1.35 -10.28 0.58
N ILE A 228 -1.28 -9.86 -0.65
CA ILE A 228 -0.55 -10.53 -1.72
C ILE A 228 0.74 -9.78 -2.00
N VAL A 229 1.87 -10.47 -1.97
CA VAL A 229 3.20 -9.88 -2.12
C VAL A 229 3.92 -10.49 -3.31
N PHE A 230 4.27 -9.68 -4.31
CA PHE A 230 5.07 -10.13 -5.44
C PHE A 230 6.53 -9.65 -5.33
N PRO A 231 7.51 -10.51 -5.70
CA PRO A 231 8.91 -10.28 -5.34
C PRO A 231 9.71 -9.43 -6.34
N ARG A 232 9.29 -9.31 -7.60
CA ARG A 232 10.01 -8.62 -8.67
C ARG A 232 9.17 -7.49 -9.25
N TYR A 233 9.78 -6.34 -9.47
CA TYR A 233 9.15 -5.22 -10.15
C TYR A 233 9.14 -5.45 -11.68
N ASP A 234 8.28 -6.36 -12.12
CA ASP A 234 8.05 -6.65 -13.53
C ASP A 234 6.58 -6.97 -13.83
N PRO A 235 6.11 -6.80 -15.08
CA PRO A 235 4.71 -7.04 -15.45
C PRO A 235 4.25 -8.47 -15.23
N GLU A 236 5.12 -9.47 -15.42
CA GLU A 236 4.79 -10.89 -15.23
C GLU A 236 4.46 -11.18 -13.77
N ALA A 237 5.32 -10.72 -12.85
CA ALA A 237 5.13 -10.91 -11.42
C ALA A 237 3.89 -10.17 -10.90
N PHE A 238 3.63 -8.95 -11.38
CA PHE A 238 2.43 -8.21 -11.00
C PHE A 238 1.16 -8.85 -11.58
N GLY A 239 1.18 -9.29 -12.84
CA GLY A 239 0.07 -10.03 -13.44
C GLY A 239 -0.26 -11.33 -12.69
N ALA A 240 0.78 -12.09 -12.29
CA ALA A 240 0.60 -13.30 -11.47
C ALA A 240 0.03 -12.98 -10.07
N ALA A 241 0.35 -11.81 -9.51
CA ALA A 241 -0.24 -11.37 -8.23
C ALA A 241 -1.74 -11.06 -8.37
N ILE A 242 -2.17 -10.47 -9.49
CA ILE A 242 -3.60 -10.28 -9.79
C ILE A 242 -4.28 -11.65 -9.99
N ASP A 243 -3.67 -12.58 -10.73
CA ASP A 243 -4.20 -13.94 -10.90
C ASP A 243 -4.32 -14.67 -9.54
N SER A 244 -3.37 -14.46 -8.62
CA SER A 244 -3.43 -14.99 -7.25
C SER A 244 -4.55 -14.36 -6.43
N ALA A 245 -4.85 -13.07 -6.62
CA ALA A 245 -5.97 -12.40 -5.99
C ALA A 245 -7.31 -12.97 -6.45
N LEU A 246 -7.46 -13.24 -7.75
CA LEU A 246 -8.64 -13.90 -8.31
C LEU A 246 -8.83 -15.29 -7.71
N ALA A 247 -7.76 -16.09 -7.63
CA ALA A 247 -7.80 -17.41 -7.01
C ALA A 247 -8.17 -17.36 -5.51
N LEU A 248 -7.68 -16.33 -4.78
CA LEU A 248 -8.06 -16.12 -3.37
C LEU A 248 -9.52 -15.72 -3.23
N TYR A 249 -10.05 -14.90 -4.15
CA TYR A 249 -11.46 -14.52 -4.16
C TYR A 249 -12.39 -15.72 -4.32
N ASP A 250 -11.98 -16.72 -5.10
CA ASP A 250 -12.72 -17.98 -5.30
C ASP A 250 -12.65 -18.93 -4.08
N THR A 251 -11.91 -18.56 -3.03
CA THR A 251 -11.78 -19.32 -1.77
C THR A 251 -12.25 -18.49 -0.57
N PRO A 252 -13.57 -18.37 -0.33
CA PRO A 252 -14.13 -17.44 0.67
C PRO A 252 -13.60 -17.63 2.10
N VAL A 253 -13.26 -18.85 2.49
CA VAL A 253 -12.72 -19.14 3.84
C VAL A 253 -11.31 -18.56 3.99
N ASP A 254 -10.47 -18.72 2.99
CA ASP A 254 -9.11 -18.19 2.99
C ASP A 254 -9.11 -16.67 2.87
N MET A 255 -9.95 -16.14 1.98
CA MET A 255 -10.14 -14.68 1.84
C MET A 255 -10.60 -14.05 3.14
N GLU A 256 -11.57 -14.67 3.84
CA GLU A 256 -12.05 -14.23 5.15
C GLU A 256 -10.93 -14.19 6.19
N SER A 257 -10.06 -15.22 6.21
CA SER A 257 -8.90 -15.28 7.11
C SER A 257 -7.95 -14.11 6.87
N VAL A 258 -7.64 -13.79 5.60
CA VAL A 258 -6.74 -12.68 5.22
C VAL A 258 -7.35 -11.33 5.57
N ILE A 259 -8.62 -11.11 5.26
CA ILE A 259 -9.34 -9.87 5.60
C ILE A 259 -9.32 -9.64 7.12
N ARG A 260 -9.72 -10.64 7.89
CA ARG A 260 -9.77 -10.55 9.36
C ARG A 260 -8.40 -10.24 9.95
N ALA A 261 -7.34 -10.92 9.52
CA ALA A 261 -5.98 -10.68 9.97
C ALA A 261 -5.54 -9.23 9.69
N GLY A 262 -5.82 -8.71 8.49
CA GLY A 262 -5.54 -7.33 8.12
C GLY A 262 -6.29 -6.32 9.01
N MET A 263 -7.60 -6.49 9.17
CA MET A 263 -8.45 -5.56 9.92
C MET A 263 -8.10 -5.45 11.41
N VAL A 264 -7.52 -6.49 12.01
CA VAL A 264 -7.13 -6.48 13.44
C VAL A 264 -5.67 -6.10 13.68
N THR A 265 -4.89 -5.89 12.62
CA THR A 265 -3.48 -5.48 12.75
C THR A 265 -3.41 -4.05 13.30
N ASP A 266 -2.60 -3.83 14.34
CA ASP A 266 -2.41 -2.52 14.96
C ASP A 266 -1.39 -1.68 14.17
N PHE A 267 -1.88 -0.77 13.36
CA PHE A 267 -1.11 0.25 12.65
C PHE A 267 -1.28 1.65 13.27
N SER A 268 -1.65 1.76 14.52
CA SER A 268 -1.81 3.05 15.20
C SER A 268 -0.48 3.79 15.39
N TRP A 269 -0.55 5.11 15.53
CA TRP A 269 0.61 5.90 15.96
C TRP A 269 1.09 5.54 17.36
N ASP A 270 0.27 4.95 18.21
CA ASP A 270 0.70 4.45 19.51
C ASP A 270 1.71 3.31 19.38
N ALA A 271 1.52 2.41 18.39
CA ALA A 271 2.47 1.34 18.10
C ALA A 271 3.83 1.92 17.65
N SER A 272 3.82 2.87 16.72
CA SER A 272 5.02 3.56 16.23
C SER A 272 5.67 4.39 17.34
N GLY A 273 4.88 5.10 18.14
CA GLY A 273 5.34 5.91 19.27
C GLY A 273 6.11 5.11 20.30
N ARG A 274 5.66 3.90 20.63
CA ARG A 274 6.42 2.99 21.51
C ARG A 274 7.80 2.63 20.97
N ALA A 275 7.93 2.45 19.65
CA ALA A 275 9.23 2.19 19.02
C ALA A 275 10.18 3.40 19.11
N TYR A 276 9.66 4.61 18.87
CA TYR A 276 10.44 5.85 19.07
C TYR A 276 10.83 6.05 20.52
N GLU A 277 9.95 5.80 21.49
CA GLU A 277 10.28 5.87 22.92
C GLU A 277 11.43 4.93 23.29
N GLN A 278 11.40 3.69 22.79
CA GLN A 278 12.50 2.73 23.00
C GLN A 278 13.82 3.24 22.44
N LEU A 279 13.81 3.85 21.25
CA LEU A 279 14.99 4.46 20.64
C LEU A 279 15.55 5.59 21.51
N TYR A 280 14.71 6.50 21.99
CA TYR A 280 15.15 7.61 22.86
C TYR A 280 15.73 7.12 24.17
N ARG A 281 15.13 6.15 24.82
CA ARG A 281 15.66 5.52 26.05
C ARG A 281 17.02 4.86 25.83
N ALA A 282 17.24 4.24 24.66
CA ALA A 282 18.54 3.67 24.30
C ALA A 282 19.61 4.76 24.15
N ILE A 283 19.29 5.91 23.53
CA ILE A 283 20.20 7.06 23.40
C ILE A 283 20.60 7.62 24.78
N GLU A 284 19.63 7.84 25.68
CA GLU A 284 19.87 8.34 27.03
C GLU A 284 20.80 7.41 27.83
N THR A 285 20.57 6.10 27.72
CA THR A 285 21.38 5.10 28.42
C THR A 285 22.84 5.08 27.92
N GLU A 286 23.06 5.30 26.62
CA GLU A 286 24.42 5.37 26.04
C GLU A 286 25.13 6.68 26.37
N SER A 287 24.42 7.80 26.43
CA SER A 287 24.98 9.12 26.77
C SER A 287 25.43 9.22 28.23
N ASN A 288 24.94 8.35 29.09
CA ASN A 288 25.26 8.29 30.52
C ASN A 288 26.40 7.29 30.81
N ARG A 289 27.01 6.68 29.79
CA ARG A 289 28.18 5.79 29.89
C ARG A 289 29.45 6.46 29.40
#